data_76a3dee8ae9144b249a5b7d070162e10
#
_entry.id   76a3dee8ae9144b249a5b7d070162e10
#
_cell.length_a   1.000
_cell.length_b   1.000
_cell.length_c   1.000
_cell.angle_alpha   90.00
_cell.angle_beta   90.00
_cell.angle_gamma   90.00
#
_symmetry.space_group_name_H-M   'P 1'
#
loop_
_entity.id
_entity.type
_entity.pdbx_description
1 polymer ?
#
loop_
_entity_poly.entity_id
_entity_poly.type
_entity_poly.pdbx_seq_one_letter_code
_entity_poly.pdbx_strand_id
1 'polypeptide(L)'
;MRTEFKREMNRNYMVLHPETEMNETYSLRMLSENRITGLLPFREKRVDGESYLYFNITSKQALSRMMEYRSFTAKEIRQIMEDLLMAMASLEKFLMDGDQLALDPDLIYVDPDDLKANFCFIPGTEGSFEINFRKLSRYILDHVDHTDRSEERRVGKECSV
;
A
#
# COMPACT_ATOMS: atom_id res chain seq x y z
N MET A 1 -8.38 14.17 3.23
CA MET A 1 -8.16 13.82 1.81
C MET A 1 -9.35 13.02 1.30
N ARG A 2 -9.96 13.45 0.22
CA ARG A 2 -11.13 12.77 -0.35
C ARG A 2 -10.70 11.71 -1.34
N THR A 3 -11.32 10.54 -1.29
CA THR A 3 -11.06 9.41 -2.17
C THR A 3 -12.27 9.14 -3.07
N GLU A 4 -12.02 8.91 -4.33
CA GLU A 4 -13.04 8.59 -5.33
C GLU A 4 -12.55 7.40 -6.17
N PHE A 5 -13.48 6.58 -6.66
CA PHE A 5 -13.16 5.45 -7.53
C PHE A 5 -13.77 5.69 -8.90
N LYS A 6 -12.94 5.56 -9.94
CA LYS A 6 -13.35 5.76 -11.33
C LYS A 6 -12.96 4.58 -12.20
N ARG A 7 -13.81 4.29 -13.17
CA ARG A 7 -13.51 3.31 -14.20
C ARG A 7 -13.39 4.01 -15.55
N GLU A 8 -12.22 3.87 -16.19
CA GLU A 8 -11.94 4.45 -17.51
C GLU A 8 -11.32 3.39 -18.41
N MET A 9 -11.90 3.13 -19.57
CA MET A 9 -11.35 2.24 -20.62
C MET A 9 -10.87 0.87 -20.08
N ASN A 10 -11.73 0.18 -19.34
CA ASN A 10 -11.46 -1.13 -18.72
C ASN A 10 -10.39 -1.11 -17.60
N ARG A 11 -10.03 0.07 -17.11
CA ARG A 11 -9.11 0.23 -15.97
C ARG A 11 -9.84 0.87 -14.81
N ASN A 12 -9.48 0.44 -13.61
CA ASN A 12 -10.01 0.98 -12.38
C ASN A 12 -8.97 1.87 -11.71
N TYR A 13 -9.39 3.04 -11.26
CA TYR A 13 -8.52 4.02 -10.61
C TYR A 13 -9.06 4.40 -9.24
N MET A 14 -8.15 4.48 -8.29
CA MET A 14 -8.39 5.21 -7.05
C MET A 14 -7.88 6.63 -7.26
N VAL A 15 -8.77 7.61 -7.07
CA VAL A 15 -8.44 9.02 -7.27
C VAL A 15 -8.44 9.71 -5.93
N LEU A 16 -7.31 10.29 -5.57
CA LEU A 16 -7.17 11.08 -4.36
C LEU A 16 -7.22 12.56 -4.69
N HIS A 17 -7.97 13.30 -3.87
CA HIS A 17 -8.11 14.74 -3.96
C HIS A 17 -7.34 15.37 -2.79
N PRO A 18 -6.14 15.91 -3.00
CA PRO A 18 -5.37 16.56 -1.95
C PRO A 18 -6.10 17.81 -1.43
N GLU A 19 -6.06 18.04 -0.13
CA GLU A 19 -6.69 19.21 0.48
C GLU A 19 -5.86 20.49 0.32
N THR A 20 -4.56 20.33 0.09
CA THR A 20 -3.63 21.43 -0.08
C THR A 20 -2.89 21.33 -1.43
N GLU A 21 -2.45 22.45 -1.96
CA GLU A 21 -1.62 22.47 -3.15
C GLU A 21 -0.34 21.64 -2.90
N MET A 22 -0.11 20.71 -3.80
CA MET A 22 1.09 19.89 -3.74
C MET A 22 2.24 20.60 -4.46
N ASN A 23 3.20 21.06 -3.68
CA ASN A 23 4.37 21.75 -4.19
C ASN A 23 5.56 20.82 -4.47
N GLU A 24 5.38 19.51 -4.27
CA GLU A 24 6.44 18.53 -4.45
C GLU A 24 6.61 18.11 -5.92
N THR A 25 7.24 18.97 -6.70
CA THR A 25 7.46 18.74 -8.12
C THR A 25 8.36 17.55 -8.43
N TYR A 26 9.36 17.29 -7.58
CA TYR A 26 10.31 16.18 -7.76
C TYR A 26 9.62 14.82 -7.64
N SER A 27 8.90 14.59 -6.54
CA SER A 27 8.22 13.32 -6.29
C SER A 27 7.14 13.02 -7.33
N LEU A 28 6.36 14.03 -7.70
CA LEU A 28 5.34 13.90 -8.75
C LEU A 28 5.97 13.53 -10.09
N ARG A 29 7.09 14.16 -10.44
CA ARG A 29 7.81 13.86 -11.66
C ARG A 29 8.37 12.43 -11.66
N MET A 30 8.99 12.01 -10.55
CA MET A 30 9.52 10.65 -10.43
C MET A 30 8.43 9.60 -10.58
N LEU A 31 7.29 9.80 -9.91
CA LEU A 31 6.15 8.89 -10.01
C LEU A 31 5.55 8.85 -11.42
N SER A 32 5.47 9.99 -12.09
CA SER A 32 4.87 10.10 -13.42
C SER A 32 5.76 9.54 -14.53
N GLU A 33 7.07 9.72 -14.43
CA GLU A 33 8.03 9.34 -15.46
C GLU A 33 8.61 7.94 -15.28
N ASN A 34 8.48 7.34 -14.09
CA ASN A 34 9.08 6.05 -13.77
C ASN A 34 8.05 5.06 -13.24
N ARG A 35 8.27 3.80 -13.56
CA ARG A 35 7.55 2.69 -12.95
C ARG A 35 8.37 2.20 -11.77
N ILE A 36 7.97 2.57 -10.56
CA ILE A 36 8.70 2.24 -9.34
C ILE A 36 8.17 0.91 -8.79
N THR A 37 9.04 -0.09 -8.66
CA THR A 37 8.68 -1.41 -8.15
C THR A 37 8.07 -1.34 -6.76
N GLY A 38 6.93 -1.99 -6.57
CA GLY A 38 6.21 -2.02 -5.31
C GLY A 38 5.20 -0.89 -5.14
N LEU A 39 5.19 0.08 -6.04
CA LEU A 39 4.21 1.16 -6.03
C LEU A 39 3.14 0.94 -7.10
N LEU A 40 1.91 1.40 -6.80
CA LEU A 40 0.86 1.46 -7.81
C LEU A 40 1.24 2.44 -8.92
N PRO A 41 0.93 2.13 -10.19
CA PRO A 41 1.11 3.08 -11.27
C PRO A 41 0.36 4.37 -10.98
N PHE A 42 1.01 5.49 -11.19
CA PHE A 42 0.54 6.81 -10.78
C PHE A 42 0.42 7.74 -11.98
N ARG A 43 -0.61 8.59 -11.94
CA ARG A 43 -0.80 9.67 -12.90
C ARG A 43 -1.39 10.88 -12.18
N GLU A 44 -0.81 12.06 -12.38
CA GLU A 44 -1.41 13.31 -11.95
C GLU A 44 -2.28 13.85 -13.08
N LYS A 45 -3.47 14.32 -12.73
CA LYS A 45 -4.37 15.00 -13.64
C LYS A 45 -4.75 16.35 -13.03
N ARG A 46 -4.55 17.42 -13.78
CA ARG A 46 -4.97 18.77 -13.37
C ARG A 46 -6.27 19.15 -14.08
N VAL A 47 -7.26 19.56 -13.29
CA VAL A 47 -8.54 20.05 -13.79
C VAL A 47 -8.90 21.31 -13.01
N ASP A 48 -9.11 22.41 -13.73
CA ASP A 48 -9.47 23.71 -13.13
C ASP A 48 -8.51 24.17 -12.02
N GLY A 49 -7.20 23.94 -12.21
CA GLY A 49 -6.15 24.32 -11.27
C GLY A 49 -5.99 23.39 -10.07
N GLU A 50 -6.82 22.36 -9.95
CA GLU A 50 -6.71 21.34 -8.88
C GLU A 50 -6.02 20.09 -9.39
N SER A 51 -5.17 19.50 -8.55
CA SER A 51 -4.48 18.26 -8.84
C SER A 51 -5.25 17.07 -8.31
N TYR A 52 -5.38 16.05 -9.14
CA TYR A 52 -5.97 14.75 -8.78
C TYR A 52 -4.93 13.67 -8.99
N LEU A 53 -4.78 12.80 -7.98
CA LEU A 53 -3.82 11.70 -8.04
C LEU A 53 -4.52 10.42 -8.43
N TYR A 54 -4.19 9.90 -9.60
CA TYR A 54 -4.77 8.66 -10.14
C TYR A 54 -3.83 7.49 -9.89
N PHE A 55 -4.30 6.51 -9.12
CA PHE A 55 -3.59 5.25 -8.89
C PHE A 55 -4.33 4.13 -9.60
N ASN A 56 -3.63 3.41 -10.46
CA ASN A 56 -4.22 2.28 -11.18
C ASN A 56 -4.33 1.07 -10.25
N ILE A 57 -5.56 0.67 -9.95
CA ILE A 57 -5.89 -0.46 -9.06
C ILE A 57 -6.56 -1.61 -9.82
N THR A 58 -6.41 -1.64 -11.13
CA THR A 58 -7.05 -2.66 -11.98
C THR A 58 -6.68 -4.07 -11.51
N SER A 59 -7.68 -4.91 -11.31
CA SER A 59 -7.55 -6.31 -10.87
C SER A 59 -6.93 -6.46 -9.47
N LYS A 60 -6.99 -5.42 -8.65
CA LYS A 60 -6.49 -5.45 -7.27
C LYS A 60 -7.59 -5.12 -6.28
N GLN A 61 -7.39 -5.53 -5.02
CA GLN A 61 -8.29 -5.20 -3.93
C GLN A 61 -7.53 -4.56 -2.77
N ALA A 62 -8.20 -3.65 -2.07
CA ALA A 62 -7.63 -3.08 -0.84
C ALA A 62 -7.40 -4.19 0.20
N LEU A 63 -6.28 -4.12 0.90
CA LEU A 63 -5.93 -5.09 1.94
C LEU A 63 -7.02 -5.20 3.00
N SER A 64 -7.57 -4.07 3.44
CA SER A 64 -8.66 -4.02 4.42
C SER A 64 -9.86 -4.83 3.97
N ARG A 65 -10.22 -4.71 2.69
CA ARG A 65 -11.35 -5.42 2.14
C ARG A 65 -11.10 -6.94 2.04
N MET A 66 -9.90 -7.33 1.64
CA MET A 66 -9.54 -8.75 1.61
C MET A 66 -9.55 -9.36 3.00
N MET A 67 -9.09 -8.64 4.01
CA MET A 67 -9.09 -9.12 5.41
C MET A 67 -10.48 -9.24 6.03
N GLU A 68 -11.48 -8.55 5.47
CA GLU A 68 -12.89 -8.74 5.87
C GLU A 68 -13.45 -10.06 5.38
N TYR A 69 -12.99 -10.55 4.24
CA TYR A 69 -13.55 -11.75 3.59
C TYR A 69 -12.73 -13.02 3.80
N ARG A 70 -11.49 -12.90 4.19
CA ARG A 70 -10.64 -14.06 4.42
C ARG A 70 -9.59 -13.75 5.48
N SER A 71 -9.13 -14.80 6.16
CA SER A 71 -8.00 -14.74 7.06
C SER A 71 -6.70 -14.92 6.29
N PHE A 72 -5.64 -14.25 6.73
CA PHE A 72 -4.32 -14.36 6.13
C PHE A 72 -3.44 -15.27 6.97
N THR A 73 -2.66 -16.12 6.30
CA THR A 73 -1.67 -16.98 6.95
C THR A 73 -0.42 -16.15 7.32
N ALA A 74 0.39 -16.66 8.23
CA ALA A 74 1.66 -16.04 8.58
C ALA A 74 2.57 -15.89 7.36
N LYS A 75 2.58 -16.87 6.47
CA LYS A 75 3.35 -16.82 5.23
C LYS A 75 2.89 -15.71 4.30
N GLU A 76 1.58 -15.54 4.18
CA GLU A 76 0.98 -14.47 3.36
C GLU A 76 1.29 -13.08 3.92
N ILE A 77 1.24 -12.93 5.23
CA ILE A 77 1.62 -11.69 5.92
C ILE A 77 3.10 -11.38 5.69
N ARG A 78 3.96 -12.39 5.78
CA ARG A 78 5.39 -12.24 5.51
C ARG A 78 5.63 -11.73 4.09
N GLN A 79 4.88 -12.23 3.11
CA GLN A 79 4.97 -11.77 1.72
C GLN A 79 4.62 -10.28 1.60
N ILE A 80 3.59 -9.83 2.29
CA ILE A 80 3.21 -8.42 2.30
C ILE A 80 4.32 -7.56 2.90
N MET A 81 4.96 -8.03 3.98
CA MET A 81 6.08 -7.32 4.60
C MET A 81 7.32 -7.27 3.70
N GLU A 82 7.60 -8.35 2.96
CA GLU A 82 8.67 -8.37 1.96
C GLU A 82 8.38 -7.37 0.83
N ASP A 83 7.14 -7.29 0.37
CA ASP A 83 6.73 -6.34 -0.64
C ASP A 83 6.89 -4.89 -0.15
N LEU A 84 6.61 -4.64 1.14
CA LEU A 84 6.84 -3.34 1.76
C LEU A 84 8.32 -2.97 1.76
N LEU A 85 9.19 -3.91 2.13
CA LEU A 85 10.63 -3.69 2.13
C LEU A 85 11.16 -3.41 0.72
N MET A 86 10.62 -4.09 -0.29
CA MET A 86 10.94 -3.82 -1.70
C MET A 86 10.53 -2.42 -2.13
N ALA A 87 9.33 -2.00 -1.74
CA ALA A 87 8.84 -0.65 -2.02
C ALA A 87 9.74 0.41 -1.37
N MET A 88 10.12 0.20 -0.11
CA MET A 88 11.02 1.11 0.61
C MET A 88 12.40 1.20 -0.05
N ALA A 89 12.97 0.07 -0.47
CA ALA A 89 14.23 0.03 -1.19
C ALA A 89 14.16 0.78 -2.52
N SER A 90 13.03 0.65 -3.21
CA SER A 90 12.79 1.40 -4.46
C SER A 90 12.72 2.90 -4.24
N LEU A 91 12.03 3.33 -3.17
CA LEU A 91 11.95 4.75 -2.82
C LEU A 91 13.33 5.33 -2.50
N GLU A 92 14.14 4.61 -1.76
CA GLU A 92 15.51 5.01 -1.44
C GLU A 92 16.34 5.20 -2.71
N LYS A 93 16.21 4.27 -3.65
CA LYS A 93 16.91 4.33 -4.94
C LYS A 93 16.55 5.58 -5.75
N PHE A 94 15.31 6.04 -5.67
CA PHE A 94 14.83 7.25 -6.34
C PHE A 94 14.92 8.50 -5.47
N LEU A 95 15.55 8.44 -4.30
CA LEU A 95 15.71 9.53 -3.34
C LEU A 95 14.34 10.12 -2.90
N MET A 96 13.38 9.25 -2.71
CA MET A 96 12.03 9.63 -2.26
C MET A 96 11.83 9.27 -0.80
N ASP A 97 11.07 10.11 -0.09
CA ASP A 97 10.87 9.98 1.35
C ASP A 97 9.85 8.88 1.69
N GLY A 98 10.31 7.83 2.37
CA GLY A 98 9.47 6.73 2.79
C GLY A 98 8.38 7.11 3.79
N ASP A 99 8.48 8.25 4.46
CA ASP A 99 7.44 8.74 5.36
C ASP A 99 6.15 9.12 4.60
N GLN A 100 6.24 9.32 3.30
CA GLN A 100 5.11 9.64 2.43
C GLN A 100 4.46 8.41 1.81
N LEU A 101 4.95 7.22 2.12
CA LEU A 101 4.34 5.97 1.71
C LEU A 101 3.09 5.70 2.56
N ALA A 102 1.95 5.49 1.91
CA ALA A 102 0.70 5.20 2.60
C ALA A 102 0.67 3.76 3.09
N LEU A 103 0.53 3.57 4.39
CA LEU A 103 0.46 2.27 5.04
C LEU A 103 -0.95 1.97 5.62
N ASP A 104 -1.92 2.79 5.31
CA ASP A 104 -3.31 2.53 5.63
C ASP A 104 -3.79 1.29 4.86
N PRO A 105 -4.37 0.28 5.51
CA PRO A 105 -4.88 -0.92 4.82
C PRO A 105 -5.90 -0.64 3.72
N ASP A 106 -6.60 0.48 3.78
CA ASP A 106 -7.51 0.92 2.72
C ASP A 106 -6.78 1.38 1.46
N LEU A 107 -5.50 1.69 1.57
CA LEU A 107 -4.66 2.23 0.50
C LEU A 107 -3.57 1.25 0.03
N ILE A 108 -3.49 0.08 0.64
CA ILE A 108 -2.61 -1.01 0.20
C ILE A 108 -3.42 -1.93 -0.71
N TYR A 109 -2.96 -2.10 -1.94
CA TYR A 109 -3.69 -2.88 -2.94
C TYR A 109 -2.96 -4.18 -3.25
N VAL A 110 -3.69 -5.27 -3.14
CA VAL A 110 -3.17 -6.63 -3.24
C VAL A 110 -3.79 -7.31 -4.45
N ASP A 111 -2.96 -8.03 -5.21
CA ASP A 111 -3.43 -8.90 -6.27
C ASP A 111 -4.07 -10.14 -5.64
N PRO A 112 -5.34 -10.45 -5.94
CA PRO A 112 -6.02 -11.61 -5.33
C PRO A 112 -5.40 -12.96 -5.70
N ASP A 113 -4.68 -13.04 -6.82
CA ASP A 113 -4.14 -14.30 -7.32
C ASP A 113 -2.83 -14.68 -6.64
N ASP A 114 -1.89 -13.75 -6.54
CA ASP A 114 -0.55 -14.01 -5.97
C ASP A 114 -0.31 -13.32 -4.64
N LEU A 115 -1.25 -12.52 -4.16
CA LEU A 115 -1.19 -11.73 -2.92
C LEU A 115 -0.05 -10.72 -2.89
N LYS A 116 0.44 -10.32 -4.05
CA LYS A 116 1.46 -9.28 -4.14
C LYS A 116 0.87 -7.93 -3.77
N ALA A 117 1.49 -7.26 -2.80
CA ALA A 117 1.06 -5.96 -2.33
C ALA A 117 1.72 -4.82 -3.11
N ASN A 118 0.94 -3.79 -3.38
CA ASN A 118 1.39 -2.55 -4.01
C ASN A 118 0.95 -1.37 -3.16
N PHE A 119 1.83 -0.39 -3.06
CA PHE A 119 1.65 0.73 -2.14
C PHE A 119 1.46 2.04 -2.89
N CYS A 120 0.80 2.99 -2.25
CA CYS A 120 0.63 4.34 -2.78
C CYS A 120 1.66 5.27 -2.14
N PHE A 121 2.40 5.98 -2.96
CA PHE A 121 3.19 7.12 -2.51
C PHE A 121 2.33 8.36 -2.67
N ILE A 122 2.10 9.09 -1.58
CA ILE A 122 1.26 10.29 -1.59
C ILE A 122 2.12 11.49 -1.23
N PRO A 123 2.56 12.26 -2.26
CA PRO A 123 3.40 13.44 -2.02
C PRO A 123 2.71 14.45 -1.11
N GLY A 124 3.49 15.07 -0.24
CA GLY A 124 3.00 16.11 0.64
C GLY A 124 2.25 15.63 1.89
N THR A 125 2.10 14.32 2.08
CA THR A 125 1.52 13.81 3.33
C THR A 125 2.51 13.98 4.48
N GLU A 126 1.97 14.46 5.60
CA GLU A 126 2.72 14.50 6.85
C GLU A 126 2.58 13.16 7.57
N GLY A 127 3.65 12.70 8.17
CA GLY A 127 3.64 11.47 8.92
C GLY A 127 5.02 10.89 9.11
N SER A 128 5.07 9.79 9.84
CA SER A 128 6.29 9.04 10.11
C SER A 128 6.07 7.60 9.67
N PHE A 129 7.01 7.07 8.91
CA PHE A 129 6.99 5.65 8.54
C PHE A 129 6.87 4.75 9.78
N GLU A 130 7.62 5.05 10.83
CA GLU A 130 7.60 4.26 12.06
C GLU A 130 6.22 4.21 12.71
N ILE A 131 5.55 5.36 12.83
CA ILE A 131 4.21 5.43 13.42
C ILE A 131 3.21 4.69 12.53
N ASN A 132 3.26 4.91 11.24
CA ASN A 132 2.36 4.27 10.28
C ASN A 132 2.58 2.75 10.22
N PHE A 133 3.82 2.32 10.31
CA PHE A 133 4.17 0.90 10.35
C PHE A 133 3.65 0.21 11.62
N ARG A 134 3.71 0.89 12.76
CA ARG A 134 3.12 0.37 14.01
C ARG A 134 1.61 0.19 13.88
N LYS A 135 0.93 1.17 13.30
CA LYS A 135 -0.52 1.09 13.08
C LYS A 135 -0.89 -0.06 12.14
N LEU A 136 -0.14 -0.22 11.06
CA LEU A 136 -0.33 -1.31 10.11
C LEU A 136 -0.08 -2.67 10.79
N SER A 137 1.00 -2.80 11.54
CA SER A 137 1.34 -4.04 12.25
C SER A 137 0.25 -4.43 13.24
N ARG A 138 -0.26 -3.47 13.99
CA ARG A 138 -1.38 -3.71 14.92
C ARG A 138 -2.64 -4.14 14.19
N TYR A 139 -2.97 -3.48 13.09
CA TYR A 139 -4.11 -3.85 12.26
C TYR A 139 -3.99 -5.30 11.75
N ILE A 140 -2.83 -5.66 11.24
CA ILE A 140 -2.57 -7.01 10.75
C ILE A 140 -2.70 -8.05 11.87
N LEU A 141 -2.13 -7.78 13.05
CA LEU A 141 -2.22 -8.68 14.20
C LEU A 141 -3.67 -8.90 14.64
N ASP A 142 -4.50 -7.86 14.57
CA ASP A 142 -5.92 -7.96 14.94
C ASP A 142 -6.72 -8.77 13.91
N HIS A 143 -6.22 -8.94 12.70
CA HIS A 143 -6.90 -9.62 11.59
C HIS A 143 -6.23 -10.94 11.16
N VAL A 144 -5.20 -11.38 11.87
CA VAL A 144 -4.54 -12.66 11.58
C VAL A 144 -5.43 -13.82 12.02
N ASP A 145 -5.40 -14.90 11.25
CA ASP A 145 -6.13 -16.13 11.58
C ASP A 145 -5.58 -16.78 12.85
N HIS A 146 -6.45 -16.97 13.83
CA HIS A 146 -6.11 -17.63 15.08
C HIS A 146 -5.72 -19.10 14.88
N THR A 147 -6.19 -19.73 13.82
CA THR A 147 -5.81 -21.10 13.46
C THR A 147 -4.33 -21.19 13.10
N ASP A 148 -3.82 -20.23 12.34
CA ASP A 148 -2.41 -20.15 11.99
C ASP A 148 -1.52 -19.93 13.22
N ARG A 149 -1.96 -19.11 14.17
CA ARG A 149 -1.26 -18.94 15.44
C ARG A 149 -1.16 -20.26 16.21
N SER A 150 -2.20 -21.06 16.16
CA SER A 150 -2.21 -22.38 16.78
C SER A 150 -1.20 -23.32 16.14
N GLU A 151 -1.09 -23.30 14.82
CA GLU A 151 -0.11 -24.07 14.07
C GLU A 151 1.32 -23.61 14.36
N GLU A 152 1.59 -22.32 14.39
CA GLU A 152 2.89 -21.77 14.76
C GLU A 152 3.29 -22.16 16.18
N ARG A 153 2.37 -22.14 17.12
CA ARG A 153 2.60 -22.60 18.50
C ARG A 153 2.93 -24.08 18.55
N ARG A 154 2.26 -24.91 17.75
CA ARG A 154 2.55 -26.35 17.66
C ARG A 154 3.95 -26.59 17.12
N VAL A 155 4.32 -25.92 16.04
CA VAL A 155 5.67 -26.00 15.47
C VAL A 155 6.71 -25.52 16.48
N GLY A 156 6.45 -24.44 17.19
CA GLY A 156 7.31 -23.94 18.25
C GLY A 156 7.49 -24.94 19.40
N LYS A 157 6.43 -25.64 19.79
CA LYS A 157 6.49 -26.68 20.83
C LYS A 157 7.27 -27.91 20.35
N GLU A 158 7.11 -28.31 19.11
CA GLU A 158 7.86 -29.43 18.52
C GLU A 158 9.34 -29.12 18.43
N CYS A 159 9.70 -27.89 18.11
CA CYS A 159 11.09 -27.43 18.04
C CYS A 159 11.74 -27.24 19.41
N SER A 160 10.99 -27.14 20.49
CA SER A 160 11.49 -26.93 21.84
C SER A 160 11.80 -28.23 22.61
N VAL A 161 11.56 -29.36 21.98
CA VAL A 161 11.91 -30.67 22.51
C VAL A 161 13.26 -31.13 21.92
#